data_d30c0deec2018c4ac3421cd8ecfa73c1
#
_entry.id   d30c0deec2018c4ac3421cd8ecfa73c1
#
_cell.length_a   1.000
_cell.length_b   1.000
_cell.length_c   1.000
_cell.angle_alpha   90.00
_cell.angle_beta   90.00
_cell.angle_gamma   90.00
#
_symmetry.space_group_name_H-M   'P 1'
#
loop_
_entity.id
_entity.type
_entity.pdbx_description
1 polymer ?
#
loop_
_entity_poly.entity_id
_entity_poly.type
_entity_poly.pdbx_seq_one_letter_code
_entity_poly.pdbx_strand_id
1 'polypeptide(L)'
;MKVSELIGSRKEIFSITEETSVHQAAQYLREKQVRAVGVVGAEGKLSGVISQSDVSDKVAAENKCPAWMKASDIMTRELVTVTREMTLDDCLRLMEQNSIYHLIVLGEKQEFLGMLSISDILRVVASDEKARADLLESFIFPQR
;
A
#
# COMPACT_ATOMS: atom_id res chain seq x y z
N MET A 1 16.28 9.56 0.80
CA MET A 1 15.02 10.08 0.19
C MET A 1 13.86 9.86 1.14
N LYS A 2 13.01 10.86 1.27
CA LYS A 2 11.83 10.79 2.13
C LYS A 2 10.61 10.35 1.33
N VAL A 3 9.63 9.79 2.02
CA VAL A 3 8.34 9.41 1.45
C VAL A 3 7.70 10.58 0.70
N SER A 4 7.77 11.80 1.27
CA SER A 4 7.19 13.00 0.64
C SER A 4 7.73 13.26 -0.76
N GLU A 5 8.99 12.98 -0.98
CA GLU A 5 9.61 13.18 -2.30
C GLU A 5 9.09 12.19 -3.33
N LEU A 6 8.82 10.97 -2.89
CA LEU A 6 8.31 9.93 -3.79
C LEU A 6 6.84 10.15 -4.13
N ILE A 7 5.99 10.41 -3.14
CA ILE A 7 4.55 10.55 -3.37
C ILE A 7 4.15 11.93 -3.88
N GLY A 8 4.99 12.95 -3.69
CA GLY A 8 4.70 14.32 -4.13
C GLY A 8 4.51 14.46 -5.64
N SER A 9 5.04 13.53 -6.44
CA SER A 9 4.89 13.53 -7.88
C SER A 9 3.63 12.80 -8.37
N ARG A 10 2.90 12.12 -7.47
CA ARG A 10 1.70 11.37 -7.83
C ARG A 10 0.51 12.29 -8.05
N LYS A 11 -0.21 12.03 -9.15
CA LYS A 11 -1.39 12.81 -9.53
C LYS A 11 -2.69 12.21 -9.04
N GLU A 12 -2.72 10.91 -8.75
CA GLU A 12 -3.92 10.20 -8.35
C GLU A 12 -3.68 9.33 -7.12
N ILE A 13 -4.68 9.29 -6.25
CA ILE A 13 -4.75 8.37 -5.12
C ILE A 13 -5.84 7.36 -5.44
N PHE A 14 -5.48 6.09 -5.57
CA PHE A 14 -6.44 5.04 -5.89
C PHE A 14 -7.15 4.58 -4.62
N SER A 15 -8.46 4.62 -4.63
CA SER A 15 -9.27 4.16 -3.52
C SER A 15 -10.62 3.65 -4.01
N ILE A 16 -11.25 2.81 -3.19
CA ILE A 16 -12.60 2.32 -3.38
C ILE A 16 -13.38 2.56 -2.09
N THR A 17 -14.69 2.34 -2.13
CA THR A 17 -15.53 2.48 -0.93
C THR A 17 -15.78 1.13 -0.28
N GLU A 18 -16.24 1.15 0.97
CA GLU A 18 -16.59 -0.07 1.71
C GLU A 18 -17.69 -0.87 1.01
N GLU A 19 -18.57 -0.20 0.28
CA GLU A 19 -19.71 -0.82 -0.41
C GLU A 19 -19.36 -1.38 -1.79
N THR A 20 -18.18 -1.09 -2.31
CA THR A 20 -17.72 -1.64 -3.60
C THR A 20 -17.69 -3.16 -3.49
N SER A 21 -18.26 -3.87 -4.48
CA SER A 21 -18.21 -5.33 -4.47
C SER A 21 -16.77 -5.81 -4.64
N VAL A 22 -16.47 -6.98 -4.11
CA VAL A 22 -15.13 -7.56 -4.27
C VAL A 22 -14.81 -7.80 -5.75
N HIS A 23 -15.83 -8.15 -6.54
CA HIS A 23 -15.66 -8.29 -7.99
C HIS A 23 -15.19 -6.96 -8.62
N GLN A 24 -15.85 -5.86 -8.29
CA GLN A 24 -15.47 -4.54 -8.79
C GLN A 24 -14.10 -4.10 -8.25
N ALA A 25 -13.80 -4.45 -7.00
CA ALA A 25 -12.48 -4.16 -6.43
C ALA A 25 -11.38 -4.89 -7.20
N ALA A 26 -11.60 -6.17 -7.53
CA ALA A 26 -10.63 -6.94 -8.32
C ALA A 26 -10.45 -6.35 -9.72
N GLN A 27 -11.54 -5.93 -10.36
CA GLN A 27 -11.49 -5.25 -11.66
C GLN A 27 -10.69 -3.95 -11.57
N TYR A 28 -10.90 -3.18 -10.51
CA TYR A 28 -10.20 -1.91 -10.27
C TYR A 28 -8.68 -2.14 -10.10
N LEU A 29 -8.29 -3.15 -9.32
CA LEU A 29 -6.87 -3.50 -9.15
C LEU A 29 -6.24 -3.83 -10.50
N ARG A 30 -6.92 -4.61 -11.31
CA ARG A 30 -6.44 -4.99 -12.64
C ARG A 30 -6.35 -3.79 -13.57
N GLU A 31 -7.39 -2.97 -13.60
CA GLU A 31 -7.46 -1.78 -14.47
C GLU A 31 -6.36 -0.78 -14.15
N LYS A 32 -6.12 -0.54 -12.87
CA LYS A 32 -5.08 0.40 -12.40
C LYS A 32 -3.69 -0.22 -12.35
N GLN A 33 -3.59 -1.53 -12.58
CA GLN A 33 -2.32 -2.26 -12.53
C GLN A 33 -1.60 -2.11 -11.19
N VAL A 34 -2.36 -2.17 -10.11
CA VAL A 34 -1.86 -2.11 -8.74
C VAL A 34 -2.25 -3.36 -7.97
N ARG A 35 -1.52 -3.67 -6.92
CA ARG A 35 -1.75 -4.87 -6.12
C ARG A 35 -2.55 -4.62 -4.85
N ALA A 36 -2.75 -3.37 -4.51
CA ALA A 36 -3.52 -2.99 -3.33
C ALA A 36 -4.09 -1.60 -3.50
N VAL A 37 -5.24 -1.35 -2.88
CA VAL A 37 -5.89 -0.03 -2.88
C VAL A 37 -6.48 0.24 -1.51
N GLY A 38 -6.58 1.52 -1.16
CA GLY A 38 -7.25 1.93 0.06
C GLY A 38 -8.75 1.79 -0.06
N VAL A 39 -9.38 1.45 1.07
CA VAL A 39 -10.84 1.43 1.20
C VAL A 39 -11.24 2.57 2.12
N VAL A 40 -12.07 3.47 1.63
CA VAL A 40 -12.49 4.65 2.38
C VAL A 40 -13.93 4.50 2.85
N GLY A 41 -14.18 4.99 4.06
CA GLY A 41 -15.52 5.00 4.64
C GLY A 41 -16.31 6.26 4.29
N ALA A 42 -17.44 6.45 4.96
CA ALA A 42 -18.42 7.48 4.67
C ALA A 42 -17.86 8.91 4.73
N GLU A 43 -16.85 9.17 5.56
CA GLU A 43 -16.26 10.50 5.71
C GLU A 43 -14.96 10.67 4.92
N GLY A 44 -14.68 9.76 3.99
CA GLY A 44 -13.45 9.79 3.22
C GLY A 44 -12.21 9.35 4.01
N LYS A 45 -12.38 8.83 5.21
CA LYS A 45 -11.29 8.31 6.03
C LYS A 45 -10.98 6.87 5.64
N LEU A 46 -9.71 6.53 5.69
CA LEU A 46 -9.27 5.17 5.37
C LEU A 46 -9.81 4.18 6.41
N SER A 47 -10.54 3.17 5.95
CA SER A 47 -11.08 2.09 6.79
C SER A 47 -10.21 0.85 6.75
N GLY A 48 -9.57 0.59 5.62
CA GLY A 48 -8.79 -0.61 5.42
C GLY A 48 -8.11 -0.60 4.07
N VAL A 49 -7.55 -1.75 3.71
CA VAL A 49 -6.87 -1.96 2.43
C VAL A 49 -7.33 -3.29 1.86
N ILE A 50 -7.56 -3.33 0.55
CA ILE A 50 -7.75 -4.57 -0.19
C ILE A 50 -6.53 -4.81 -1.06
N SER A 51 -5.99 -6.03 -0.97
CA SER A 51 -4.87 -6.48 -1.79
C SER A 51 -5.29 -7.67 -2.64
N GLN A 52 -4.44 -8.03 -3.62
CA GLN A 52 -4.61 -9.25 -4.38
C GLN A 52 -4.64 -10.48 -3.47
N SER A 53 -3.82 -10.48 -2.41
CA SER A 53 -3.81 -11.56 -1.42
C SER A 53 -5.13 -11.70 -0.69
N ASP A 54 -5.80 -10.59 -0.36
CA ASP A 54 -7.12 -10.63 0.25
C ASP A 54 -8.13 -11.34 -0.67
N VAL A 55 -8.11 -11.02 -1.96
CA VAL A 55 -9.01 -11.64 -2.94
C VAL A 55 -8.70 -13.12 -3.08
N SER A 56 -7.42 -13.46 -3.18
CA SER A 56 -7.00 -14.86 -3.31
C SER A 56 -7.35 -15.69 -2.08
N ASP A 57 -6.99 -15.21 -0.89
CA ASP A 57 -7.06 -15.98 0.35
C ASP A 57 -8.46 -16.00 0.96
N LYS A 58 -9.19 -14.89 0.88
CA LYS A 58 -10.47 -14.74 1.56
C LYS A 58 -11.68 -14.97 0.65
N VAL A 59 -11.48 -15.03 -0.65
CA VAL A 59 -12.56 -15.21 -1.63
C VAL A 59 -12.31 -16.45 -2.47
N ALA A 60 -11.26 -16.48 -3.28
CA ALA A 60 -11.00 -17.61 -4.19
C ALA A 60 -10.70 -18.90 -3.41
N ALA A 61 -9.82 -18.85 -2.41
CA ALA A 61 -9.47 -20.03 -1.61
C ALA A 61 -10.65 -20.54 -0.79
N GLU A 62 -11.59 -19.67 -0.41
CA GLU A 62 -12.79 -20.01 0.34
C GLU A 62 -13.98 -20.37 -0.55
N ASN A 63 -13.77 -20.35 -1.86
CA ASN A 63 -14.79 -20.63 -2.87
C ASN A 63 -16.06 -19.77 -2.69
N LYS A 64 -15.86 -18.49 -2.39
CA LYS A 64 -16.94 -17.52 -2.24
C LYS A 64 -17.15 -16.73 -3.52
N CYS A 65 -18.36 -16.20 -3.71
CA CYS A 65 -18.69 -15.42 -4.89
C CYS A 65 -18.35 -13.94 -4.69
N PRO A 66 -17.40 -13.38 -5.43
CA PRO A 66 -16.98 -11.98 -5.23
C PRO A 66 -18.08 -10.96 -5.54
N ALA A 67 -19.05 -11.30 -6.37
CA ALA A 67 -20.15 -10.42 -6.71
C ALA A 67 -21.09 -10.15 -5.53
N TRP A 68 -21.13 -11.05 -4.56
CA TRP A 68 -22.03 -10.95 -3.38
C TRP A 68 -21.33 -10.44 -2.14
N MET A 69 -20.05 -10.11 -2.25
CA MET A 69 -19.25 -9.64 -1.12
C MET A 69 -18.87 -8.17 -1.32
N LYS A 70 -18.83 -7.45 -0.21
CA LYS A 70 -18.38 -6.05 -0.20
C LYS A 70 -16.91 -5.96 0.15
N ALA A 71 -16.26 -4.88 -0.26
CA ALA A 71 -14.88 -4.60 0.10
C ALA A 71 -14.68 -4.68 1.62
N SER A 72 -15.62 -4.15 2.39
CA SER A 72 -15.56 -4.19 3.85
C SER A 72 -15.55 -5.60 4.44
N ASP A 73 -16.05 -6.60 3.71
CA ASP A 73 -16.08 -7.98 4.19
C ASP A 73 -14.69 -8.64 4.22
N ILE A 74 -13.79 -8.22 3.35
CA ILE A 74 -12.48 -8.87 3.22
C ILE A 74 -11.29 -7.94 3.46
N MET A 75 -11.50 -6.64 3.55
CA MET A 75 -10.40 -5.67 3.69
C MET A 75 -9.57 -5.95 4.95
N THR A 76 -8.30 -5.68 4.86
CA THR A 76 -7.39 -5.73 6.00
C THR A 76 -7.53 -4.45 6.78
N ARG A 77 -7.84 -4.54 8.07
CA ARG A 77 -8.08 -3.39 8.95
C ARG A 77 -6.88 -3.01 9.82
N GLU A 78 -5.98 -3.96 10.05
CA GLU A 78 -4.73 -3.70 10.76
C GLU A 78 -3.75 -3.11 9.78
N LEU A 79 -3.53 -1.80 9.85
CA LEU A 79 -2.77 -1.06 8.86
C LEU A 79 -1.42 -0.62 9.43
N VAL A 80 -0.36 -0.79 8.63
CA VAL A 80 0.94 -0.23 8.94
C VAL A 80 1.04 1.08 8.18
N THR A 81 1.18 2.17 8.93
CA THR A 81 1.17 3.52 8.37
C THR A 81 2.54 4.19 8.51
N VAL A 82 2.83 5.09 7.59
CA VAL A 82 4.04 5.89 7.60
C VAL A 82 3.67 7.36 7.40
N THR A 83 4.57 8.23 7.79
CA THR A 83 4.43 9.67 7.58
C THR A 83 5.24 10.10 6.37
N ARG A 84 4.97 11.30 5.88
CA ARG A 84 5.72 11.90 4.76
C ARG A 84 7.20 12.12 5.07
N GLU A 85 7.53 12.24 6.36
CA GLU A 85 8.89 12.55 6.81
C GLU A 85 9.79 11.33 6.95
N MET A 86 9.23 10.12 6.93
CA MET A 86 10.01 8.90 7.03
C MET A 86 10.85 8.67 5.78
N THR A 87 12.00 8.01 5.95
CA THR A 87 12.89 7.68 4.85
C THR A 87 12.44 6.40 4.17
N LEU A 88 12.87 6.17 2.93
CA LEU A 88 12.60 4.92 2.23
C LEU A 88 13.24 3.72 2.95
N ASP A 89 14.39 3.91 3.58
CA ASP A 89 15.03 2.91 4.45
C ASP A 89 14.10 2.45 5.55
N ASP A 90 13.51 3.41 6.27
CA ASP A 90 12.56 3.12 7.34
C ASP A 90 11.37 2.35 6.82
N CYS A 91 10.89 2.71 5.64
CA CYS A 91 9.76 2.02 5.00
C CYS A 91 10.10 0.57 4.68
N LEU A 92 11.28 0.31 4.14
CA LEU A 92 11.71 -1.06 3.84
C LEU A 92 11.84 -1.90 5.12
N ARG A 93 12.33 -1.31 6.19
CA ARG A 93 12.42 -2.00 7.47
C ARG A 93 11.05 -2.37 8.02
N LEU A 94 10.09 -1.46 7.90
CA LEU A 94 8.70 -1.73 8.31
C LEU A 94 8.08 -2.84 7.48
N MET A 95 8.31 -2.84 6.17
CA MET A 95 7.83 -3.89 5.28
C MET A 95 8.40 -5.25 5.68
N GLU A 96 9.70 -5.30 5.95
CA GLU A 96 10.38 -6.52 6.37
C GLU A 96 9.86 -7.01 7.72
N GLN A 97 9.79 -6.12 8.71
CA GLN A 97 9.33 -6.46 10.07
C GLN A 97 7.91 -7.01 10.10
N ASN A 98 7.05 -6.50 9.21
CA ASN A 98 5.63 -6.87 9.17
C ASN A 98 5.31 -7.87 8.06
N SER A 99 6.30 -8.30 7.27
CA SER A 99 6.12 -9.20 6.13
C SER A 99 5.07 -8.72 5.15
N ILE A 100 5.11 -7.43 4.84
CA ILE A 100 4.17 -6.77 3.92
C ILE A 100 4.92 -6.04 2.82
N TYR A 101 4.24 -5.76 1.72
CA TYR A 101 4.81 -5.11 0.55
C TYR A 101 4.19 -3.76 0.23
N HIS A 102 3.31 -3.28 1.10
CA HIS A 102 2.63 -1.99 0.95
C HIS A 102 2.57 -1.30 2.31
N LEU A 103 2.71 0.04 2.27
CA LEU A 103 2.54 0.89 3.44
C LEU A 103 1.55 1.98 3.10
N ILE A 104 0.83 2.43 4.09
CA ILE A 104 -0.14 3.51 3.94
C ILE A 104 0.52 4.81 4.37
N VAL A 105 0.43 5.83 3.51
CA VAL A 105 0.97 7.15 3.82
C VAL A 105 -0.17 8.02 4.32
N LEU A 106 -0.02 8.51 5.54
CA LEU A 106 -0.98 9.43 6.16
C LEU A 106 -0.35 10.81 6.36
N GLY A 107 -1.15 11.85 6.18
CA GLY A 107 -0.75 13.22 6.47
C GLY A 107 -0.88 13.54 7.95
N GLU A 108 -0.55 14.78 8.33
CA GLU A 108 -0.57 15.25 9.72
C GLU A 108 -1.96 15.16 10.35
N LYS A 109 -3.02 15.31 9.56
CA LYS A 109 -4.41 15.22 10.00
C LYS A 109 -5.00 13.82 9.79
N GLN A 110 -4.15 12.82 9.61
CA GLN A 110 -4.54 11.44 9.36
C GLN A 110 -5.28 11.23 8.03
N GLU A 111 -5.18 12.19 7.12
CA GLU A 111 -5.73 12.05 5.77
C GLU A 111 -4.93 11.02 4.96
N PHE A 112 -5.63 10.27 4.13
CA PHE A 112 -5.01 9.27 3.28
C PHE A 112 -4.31 9.94 2.09
N LEU A 113 -2.99 9.84 2.05
CA LEU A 113 -2.17 10.46 0.99
C LEU A 113 -1.76 9.48 -0.11
N GLY A 114 -1.98 8.21 0.10
CA GLY A 114 -1.66 7.19 -0.89
C GLY A 114 -0.98 5.98 -0.28
N MET A 115 -0.59 5.06 -1.15
CA MET A 115 0.11 3.85 -0.73
C MET A 115 1.50 3.82 -1.34
N LEU A 116 2.43 3.25 -0.60
CA LEU A 116 3.80 3.05 -1.02
C LEU A 116 4.03 1.55 -1.15
N SER A 117 4.34 1.08 -2.35
CA SER A 117 4.65 -0.33 -2.57
C SER A 117 6.15 -0.56 -2.64
N ILE A 118 6.57 -1.80 -2.44
CA ILE A 118 7.96 -2.17 -2.63
C ILE A 118 8.42 -1.89 -4.07
N SER A 119 7.53 -2.03 -5.05
CA SER A 119 7.82 -1.71 -6.45
C SER A 119 8.14 -0.23 -6.65
N ASP A 120 7.44 0.65 -5.93
CA ASP A 120 7.71 2.09 -5.99
C ASP A 120 9.12 2.40 -5.49
N ILE A 121 9.52 1.77 -4.40
CA ILE A 121 10.85 1.95 -3.81
C ILE A 121 11.92 1.42 -4.76
N LEU A 122 11.70 0.23 -5.34
CA LEU A 122 12.66 -0.37 -6.27
C LEU A 122 12.87 0.46 -7.52
N ARG A 123 11.83 1.12 -8.03
CA ARG A 123 11.98 2.04 -9.18
C ARG A 123 12.87 3.22 -8.85
N VAL A 124 12.71 3.79 -7.66
CA VAL A 124 13.55 4.91 -7.20
C VAL A 124 14.99 4.44 -7.06
N VAL A 125 15.21 3.28 -6.43
CA VAL A 125 16.54 2.72 -6.24
C VAL A 125 17.24 2.46 -7.59
N ALA A 126 16.49 2.00 -8.59
CA ALA A 126 17.03 1.73 -9.91
C ALA A 126 17.45 3.01 -10.67
N SER A 127 16.79 4.14 -10.36
CA SER A 127 17.04 5.41 -11.08
C SER A 127 17.90 6.42 -10.33
N ASP A 128 18.14 6.21 -9.03
CA ASP A 128 18.87 7.15 -8.18
C ASP A 128 20.07 6.46 -7.53
N GLU A 129 21.28 6.83 -7.93
CA GLU A 129 22.52 6.23 -7.41
C GLU A 129 22.68 6.42 -5.92
N LYS A 130 22.31 7.58 -5.39
CA LYS A 130 22.44 7.85 -3.96
C LYS A 130 21.47 6.99 -3.16
N ALA A 131 20.22 6.89 -3.58
CA ALA A 131 19.23 6.06 -2.92
C ALA A 131 19.66 4.60 -2.94
N ARG A 132 20.20 4.14 -4.08
CA ARG A 132 20.72 2.78 -4.22
C ARG A 132 21.89 2.53 -3.28
N ALA A 133 22.83 3.47 -3.21
CA ALA A 133 23.99 3.36 -2.33
C ALA A 133 23.58 3.32 -0.86
N ASP A 134 22.65 4.17 -0.45
CA ASP A 134 22.12 4.22 0.91
C ASP A 134 21.44 2.90 1.29
N LEU A 135 20.65 2.33 0.36
CA LEU A 135 19.98 1.06 0.60
C LEU A 135 20.96 -0.11 0.69
N LEU A 136 21.95 -0.15 -0.21
CA LEU A 136 22.97 -1.19 -0.17
C LEU A 136 23.74 -1.14 1.13
N GLU A 137 24.11 0.03 1.59
CA GLU A 137 24.80 0.20 2.87
C GLU A 137 23.93 -0.32 4.02
N SER A 138 22.64 0.00 4.00
CA SER A 138 21.70 -0.44 5.03
C SER A 138 21.53 -1.96 5.09
N PHE A 139 21.57 -2.65 3.94
CA PHE A 139 21.39 -4.11 3.86
C PHE A 139 22.69 -4.88 4.02
N ILE A 140 23.81 -4.37 3.48
CA ILE A 140 25.12 -5.06 3.55
C ILE A 140 25.76 -4.88 4.93
N PHE A 141 25.56 -3.74 5.54
CA PHE A 141 26.07 -3.43 6.88
C PHE A 141 24.92 -3.13 7.83
N PRO A 142 24.08 -4.14 8.11
CA PRO A 142 22.93 -3.93 8.97
C PRO A 142 23.36 -3.50 10.36
N GLN A 143 22.79 -2.41 10.84
CA GLN A 143 23.00 -1.94 12.20
C GLN A 143 22.11 -2.76 13.12
N ARG A 144 22.67 -3.71 13.77
CA ARG A 144 21.98 -4.55 14.74
C ARG A 144 22.34 -4.16 16.15
#